data_5cf345af08c6114003fe33a708e2b794
#
_entry.id   5cf345af08c6114003fe33a708e2b794
#
_cell.length_a   1.000
_cell.length_b   1.000
_cell.length_c   1.000
_cell.angle_alpha   90.00
_cell.angle_beta   90.00
_cell.angle_gamma   90.00
#
_symmetry.space_group_name_H-M   'P 1'
#
loop_
_entity.id
_entity.type
_entity.pdbx_description
1 polymer ?
#
loop_
_entity_poly.entity_id
_entity_poly.type
_entity_poly.pdbx_seq_one_letter_code
_entity_poly.pdbx_strand_id
1 'polypeptide(L)'
;MKKIPDIYRLDSYDYSFDESLIADYPLEERDLSRLLVFHRISGRIEHRIFRDIVDYLREGDVLVLNDSRVLKARLKGKLSGRDVEVFFTRRVDDVRFEGIGKPLKKFKEGSIIEVGEYRIAVERVMRGKRLYRVHGADDIVEVFEKYGEIPLPPYIRRGPTKEDEMHYQTVYARKDGSVAAPTAGLHFTEELLRA
;
A
#
# COMPACT_ATOMS: atom_id res chain seq x y z
N MET A 1 -2.92 -39.51 12.27
CA MET A 1 -3.37 -38.19 12.79
C MET A 1 -2.63 -37.10 12.03
N LYS A 2 -3.33 -36.18 11.30
CA LYS A 2 -2.68 -35.01 10.73
C LYS A 2 -2.19 -34.14 11.90
N LYS A 3 -0.89 -33.83 11.90
CA LYS A 3 -0.29 -32.92 12.89
C LYS A 3 -1.01 -31.57 12.75
N ILE A 4 -1.56 -31.03 13.83
CA ILE A 4 -2.12 -29.69 13.86
C ILE A 4 -0.96 -28.73 13.53
N PRO A 5 -1.09 -27.87 12.50
CA PRO A 5 -0.04 -26.90 12.18
C PRO A 5 0.24 -26.01 13.38
N ASP A 6 1.52 -25.74 13.62
CA ASP A 6 1.91 -24.77 14.65
C ASP A 6 1.56 -23.35 14.11
N ILE A 7 0.50 -22.77 14.63
CA ILE A 7 -0.03 -21.45 14.19
C ILE A 7 0.95 -20.30 14.43
N TYR A 8 2.02 -20.51 15.17
CA TYR A 8 3.07 -19.52 15.41
C TYR A 8 4.27 -19.66 14.46
N ARG A 9 4.27 -20.65 13.58
CA ARG A 9 5.36 -20.87 12.63
C ARG A 9 4.94 -20.37 11.25
N LEU A 10 5.83 -19.63 10.60
CA LEU A 10 5.57 -19.07 9.25
C LEU A 10 5.42 -20.19 8.20
N ASP A 11 6.22 -21.25 8.29
CA ASP A 11 6.16 -22.40 7.39
C ASP A 11 4.84 -23.18 7.45
N SER A 12 4.06 -23.03 8.53
CA SER A 12 2.71 -23.60 8.63
C SER A 12 1.70 -22.95 7.69
N TYR A 13 2.03 -21.78 7.15
CA TYR A 13 1.21 -21.01 6.20
C TYR A 13 1.77 -21.06 4.77
N ASP A 14 2.84 -21.82 4.56
CA ASP A 14 3.42 -21.98 3.24
C ASP A 14 2.60 -23.01 2.43
N TYR A 15 2.19 -22.60 1.22
CA TYR A 15 1.45 -23.43 0.29
C TYR A 15 1.74 -22.99 -1.14
N SER A 16 1.68 -23.93 -2.07
CA SER A 16 1.81 -23.64 -3.49
C SER A 16 0.50 -23.06 -4.02
N PHE A 17 0.59 -21.98 -4.76
CA PHE A 17 -0.54 -21.45 -5.52
C PHE A 17 -0.09 -21.09 -6.94
N ASP A 18 -1.04 -21.05 -7.87
CA ASP A 18 -0.78 -20.66 -9.26
C ASP A 18 -0.70 -19.11 -9.33
N GLU A 19 0.49 -18.59 -9.65
CA GLU A 19 0.72 -17.15 -9.78
C GLU A 19 -0.15 -16.50 -10.88
N SER A 20 -0.64 -17.26 -11.85
CA SER A 20 -1.56 -16.77 -12.88
C SER A 20 -2.93 -16.34 -12.32
N LEU A 21 -3.24 -16.75 -11.08
CA LEU A 21 -4.46 -16.34 -10.38
C LEU A 21 -4.37 -14.93 -9.77
N ILE A 22 -3.19 -14.33 -9.76
CA ILE A 22 -3.00 -12.94 -9.32
C ILE A 22 -3.40 -12.01 -10.46
N ALA A 23 -4.42 -11.19 -10.25
CA ALA A 23 -4.85 -10.21 -11.24
C ALA A 23 -3.82 -9.08 -11.34
N ASP A 24 -3.36 -8.76 -12.55
CA ASP A 24 -2.44 -7.64 -12.80
C ASP A 24 -3.15 -6.27 -12.73
N TYR A 25 -4.45 -6.24 -13.03
CA TYR A 25 -5.27 -5.03 -13.05
C TYR A 25 -6.54 -5.21 -12.23
N PRO A 26 -7.03 -4.15 -11.56
CA PRO A 26 -8.34 -4.17 -10.93
C PRO A 26 -9.45 -4.22 -11.98
N LEU A 27 -10.65 -4.63 -11.56
CA LEU A 27 -11.85 -4.46 -12.40
C LEU A 27 -12.22 -2.97 -12.48
N GLU A 28 -12.80 -2.57 -13.62
CA GLU A 28 -13.32 -1.21 -13.81
C GLU A 28 -14.39 -0.89 -12.76
N GLU A 29 -15.38 -1.78 -12.59
CA GLU A 29 -16.34 -1.72 -11.49
C GLU A 29 -15.78 -2.51 -10.30
N ARG A 30 -15.32 -1.79 -9.26
CA ARG A 30 -14.60 -2.37 -8.13
C ARG A 30 -15.42 -3.33 -7.27
N ASP A 31 -16.73 -3.13 -7.20
CA ASP A 31 -17.68 -3.97 -6.45
C ASP A 31 -18.11 -5.25 -7.18
N LEU A 32 -17.69 -5.42 -8.45
CA LEU A 32 -17.83 -6.68 -9.19
C LEU A 32 -16.73 -7.71 -8.87
N SER A 33 -15.79 -7.38 -8.01
CA SER A 33 -14.76 -8.32 -7.57
C SER A 33 -15.39 -9.55 -6.92
N ARG A 34 -14.73 -10.70 -7.06
CA ARG A 34 -15.20 -11.96 -6.50
C ARG A 34 -15.15 -11.93 -4.97
N LEU A 35 -16.21 -12.39 -4.33
CA LEU A 35 -16.34 -12.54 -2.88
C LEU A 35 -16.45 -14.03 -2.53
N LEU A 36 -15.58 -14.50 -1.64
CA LEU A 36 -15.71 -15.81 -1.01
C LEU A 36 -16.29 -15.61 0.39
N VAL A 37 -17.43 -16.26 0.66
CA VAL A 37 -18.08 -16.25 1.97
C VAL A 37 -17.88 -17.62 2.62
N PHE A 38 -17.27 -17.63 3.80
CA PHE A 38 -17.04 -18.84 4.58
C PHE A 38 -17.87 -18.84 5.85
N HIS A 39 -18.81 -19.76 5.94
CA HIS A 39 -19.66 -19.96 7.12
C HIS A 39 -18.92 -20.81 8.16
N ARG A 40 -18.36 -20.17 9.18
CA ARG A 40 -17.48 -20.82 10.16
C ARG A 40 -18.11 -21.98 10.91
N ILE A 41 -19.42 -21.96 11.19
CA ILE A 41 -20.14 -23.00 11.94
C ILE A 41 -20.38 -24.23 11.05
N SER A 42 -20.89 -24.03 9.83
CA SER A 42 -21.25 -25.12 8.93
C SER A 42 -20.10 -25.59 8.02
N GLY A 43 -19.03 -24.81 7.91
CA GLY A 43 -17.96 -25.03 6.96
C GLY A 43 -18.34 -24.75 5.49
N ARG A 44 -19.57 -24.24 5.22
CA ARG A 44 -20.05 -23.97 3.88
C ARG A 44 -19.27 -22.79 3.28
N ILE A 45 -18.91 -22.93 1.99
CA ILE A 45 -18.31 -21.88 1.17
C ILE A 45 -19.30 -21.46 0.11
N GLU A 46 -19.45 -20.15 -0.09
CA GLU A 46 -20.21 -19.57 -1.19
C GLU A 46 -19.30 -18.67 -2.04
N HIS A 47 -19.53 -18.67 -3.35
CA HIS A 47 -18.90 -17.76 -4.28
C HIS A 47 -19.91 -16.71 -4.73
N ARG A 48 -19.57 -15.44 -4.51
CA ARG A 48 -20.41 -14.27 -4.76
C ARG A 48 -19.61 -13.18 -5.47
N ILE A 49 -20.22 -12.04 -5.72
CA ILE A 49 -19.56 -10.78 -6.07
C ILE A 49 -19.58 -9.85 -4.87
N PHE A 50 -18.65 -8.89 -4.81
CA PHE A 50 -18.47 -8.07 -3.60
C PHE A 50 -19.71 -7.23 -3.27
N ARG A 51 -20.46 -6.76 -4.28
CA ARG A 51 -21.72 -6.01 -4.03
C ARG A 51 -22.75 -6.78 -3.23
N ASP A 52 -22.70 -8.10 -3.20
CA ASP A 52 -23.62 -8.94 -2.42
C ASP A 52 -23.28 -8.90 -0.91
N ILE A 53 -22.24 -8.14 -0.49
CA ILE A 53 -21.83 -8.05 0.92
C ILE A 53 -22.96 -7.51 1.80
N VAL A 54 -23.86 -6.70 1.26
CA VAL A 54 -25.03 -6.15 1.95
C VAL A 54 -25.95 -7.25 2.48
N ASP A 55 -26.03 -8.40 1.80
CA ASP A 55 -26.87 -9.54 2.21
C ASP A 55 -26.33 -10.24 3.47
N TYR A 56 -25.06 -9.95 3.84
CA TYR A 56 -24.39 -10.54 5.00
C TYR A 56 -24.26 -9.60 6.19
N LEU A 57 -24.65 -8.33 6.03
CA LEU A 57 -24.69 -7.33 7.08
C LEU A 57 -26.11 -7.14 7.61
N ARG A 58 -26.24 -6.81 8.89
CA ARG A 58 -27.53 -6.63 9.56
C ARG A 58 -27.51 -5.33 10.34
N GLU A 59 -28.69 -4.80 10.60
CA GLU A 59 -28.85 -3.69 11.53
C GLU A 59 -28.22 -4.03 12.90
N GLY A 60 -27.36 -3.13 13.38
CA GLY A 60 -26.58 -3.33 14.61
C GLY A 60 -25.17 -3.87 14.40
N ASP A 61 -24.80 -4.33 13.20
CA ASP A 61 -23.42 -4.67 12.89
C ASP A 61 -22.54 -3.40 12.83
N VAL A 62 -21.27 -3.54 13.18
CA VAL A 62 -20.29 -2.45 13.13
C VAL A 62 -19.27 -2.73 12.05
N LEU A 63 -19.26 -1.90 11.00
CA LEU A 63 -18.26 -1.95 9.93
C LEU A 63 -17.10 -1.01 10.26
N VAL A 64 -15.92 -1.58 10.53
CA VAL A 64 -14.70 -0.82 10.80
C VAL A 64 -13.90 -0.63 9.52
N LEU A 65 -13.68 0.62 9.13
CA LEU A 65 -13.00 1.01 7.90
C LEU A 65 -11.68 1.73 8.22
N ASN A 66 -10.68 1.55 7.37
CA ASN A 66 -9.44 2.33 7.40
C ASN A 66 -9.57 3.49 6.41
N ASP A 67 -9.67 4.73 6.91
CA ASP A 67 -9.84 5.96 6.12
C ASP A 67 -8.52 6.63 5.71
N SER A 68 -7.39 5.92 5.87
CA SER A 68 -6.10 6.46 5.46
C SER A 68 -5.98 6.56 3.93
N ARG A 69 -5.51 7.72 3.46
CA ARG A 69 -5.16 7.96 2.05
C ARG A 69 -3.75 7.47 1.76
N VAL A 70 -3.60 6.73 0.68
CA VAL A 70 -2.29 6.24 0.23
C VAL A 70 -1.53 7.38 -0.43
N LEU A 71 -0.32 7.63 0.06
CA LEU A 71 0.62 8.55 -0.58
C LEU A 71 1.32 7.87 -1.75
N LYS A 72 1.78 8.67 -2.72
CA LYS A 72 2.70 8.23 -3.78
C LYS A 72 4.08 7.94 -3.20
N ALA A 73 4.15 7.00 -2.29
CA ALA A 73 5.22 6.77 -1.30
C ALA A 73 6.56 6.29 -1.89
N ARG A 74 6.67 6.14 -3.22
CA ARG A 74 7.88 5.74 -3.91
C ARG A 74 8.44 6.90 -4.73
N LEU A 75 9.60 7.41 -4.33
CA LEU A 75 10.35 8.42 -5.08
C LEU A 75 11.48 7.77 -5.87
N LYS A 76 11.61 8.15 -7.12
CA LYS A 76 12.80 7.89 -7.94
C LYS A 76 13.67 9.13 -7.97
N GLY A 77 14.98 8.96 -7.83
CA GLY A 77 15.92 10.07 -7.83
C GLY A 77 17.33 9.63 -8.19
N LYS A 78 18.27 10.57 -8.13
CA LYS A 78 19.68 10.30 -8.41
C LYS A 78 20.53 10.54 -7.17
N LEU A 79 21.39 9.60 -6.87
CA LEU A 79 22.44 9.70 -5.84
C LEU A 79 23.81 9.60 -6.52
N SER A 80 24.56 10.69 -6.55
CA SER A 80 25.85 10.77 -7.27
C SER A 80 25.74 10.31 -8.73
N GLY A 81 24.69 10.77 -9.43
CA GLY A 81 24.41 10.47 -10.84
C GLY A 81 23.84 9.07 -11.13
N ARG A 82 23.62 8.25 -10.11
CA ARG A 82 23.06 6.89 -10.25
C ARG A 82 21.62 6.85 -9.77
N ASP A 83 20.76 6.15 -10.52
CA ASP A 83 19.36 5.97 -10.15
C ASP A 83 19.23 5.21 -8.83
N VAL A 84 18.35 5.73 -7.99
CA VAL A 84 18.00 5.17 -6.68
C VAL A 84 16.51 5.37 -6.43
N GLU A 85 15.96 4.58 -5.49
CA GLU A 85 14.59 4.71 -5.04
C GLU A 85 14.55 4.97 -3.53
N VAL A 86 13.58 5.76 -3.10
CA VAL A 86 13.26 6.00 -1.68
C VAL A 86 11.80 5.67 -1.47
N PHE A 87 11.54 4.78 -0.53
CA PHE A 87 10.19 4.41 -0.09
C PHE A 87 9.90 5.10 1.24
N PHE A 88 8.90 5.94 1.26
CA PHE A 88 8.36 6.54 2.48
C PHE A 88 7.79 5.45 3.39
N THR A 89 8.01 5.58 4.69
CA THR A 89 7.43 4.67 5.68
C THR A 89 6.68 5.40 6.79
N ARG A 90 7.14 6.59 7.18
CA ARG A 90 6.53 7.37 8.25
C ARG A 90 6.91 8.84 8.18
N ARG A 91 5.93 9.73 8.30
CA ARG A 91 6.17 11.17 8.48
C ARG A 91 6.74 11.42 9.89
N VAL A 92 7.74 12.28 10.00
CA VAL A 92 8.32 12.73 11.27
C VAL A 92 7.84 14.15 11.57
N ASP A 93 7.98 15.05 10.59
CA ASP A 93 7.45 16.41 10.58
C ASP A 93 7.24 16.89 9.14
N ASP A 94 7.09 18.19 8.94
CA ASP A 94 6.75 18.74 7.62
C ASP A 94 7.83 18.51 6.57
N VAL A 95 9.10 18.48 6.96
CA VAL A 95 10.24 18.31 6.02
C VAL A 95 11.04 17.04 6.26
N ARG A 96 10.68 16.20 7.25
CA ARG A 96 11.40 14.96 7.54
C ARG A 96 10.50 13.74 7.52
N PHE A 97 11.06 12.65 7.01
CA PHE A 97 10.40 11.35 7.00
C PHE A 97 11.38 10.20 7.20
N GLU A 98 10.89 9.09 7.70
CA GLU A 98 11.59 7.81 7.67
C GLU A 98 11.26 7.07 6.39
N GLY A 99 12.24 6.38 5.85
CA GLY A 99 12.05 5.62 4.61
C GLY A 99 13.14 4.58 4.39
N ILE A 100 12.95 3.78 3.33
CA ILE A 100 13.86 2.73 2.91
C ILE A 100 14.46 3.15 1.56
N GLY A 101 15.78 3.29 1.49
CA GLY A 101 16.48 3.53 0.22
C GLY A 101 16.83 2.22 -0.49
N LYS A 102 16.71 2.17 -1.81
CA LYS A 102 17.11 1.02 -2.61
C LYS A 102 18.12 1.41 -3.69
N PRO A 103 19.32 0.81 -3.68
CA PRO A 103 19.85 -0.19 -2.74
C PRO A 103 20.30 0.45 -1.41
N LEU A 104 19.85 -0.12 -0.28
CA LEU A 104 19.99 0.46 1.06
C LEU A 104 21.43 0.84 1.45
N LYS A 105 22.42 0.07 1.03
CA LYS A 105 23.86 0.28 1.37
C LYS A 105 24.44 1.59 0.82
N LYS A 106 23.82 2.20 -0.19
CA LYS A 106 24.29 3.46 -0.79
C LYS A 106 23.88 4.70 0.00
N PHE A 107 22.86 4.59 0.85
CA PHE A 107 22.30 5.71 1.60
C PHE A 107 23.03 5.89 2.94
N LYS A 108 24.16 6.61 2.90
CA LYS A 108 24.98 6.97 4.07
C LYS A 108 24.55 8.33 4.60
N GLU A 109 24.85 8.63 5.86
CA GLU A 109 24.63 9.98 6.43
C GLU A 109 25.35 11.03 5.59
N GLY A 110 24.69 12.15 5.34
CA GLY A 110 25.16 13.22 4.47
C GLY A 110 24.98 12.96 2.97
N SER A 111 24.50 11.77 2.56
CA SER A 111 24.15 11.52 1.15
C SER A 111 22.99 12.40 0.73
N ILE A 112 23.03 12.95 -0.49
CA ILE A 112 22.00 13.79 -1.07
C ILE A 112 21.43 13.10 -2.31
N ILE A 113 20.12 12.92 -2.32
CA ILE A 113 19.35 12.40 -3.44
C ILE A 113 18.70 13.58 -4.16
N GLU A 114 18.86 13.66 -5.47
CA GLU A 114 18.23 14.65 -6.33
C GLU A 114 16.90 14.08 -6.87
N VAL A 115 15.80 14.80 -6.63
CA VAL A 115 14.44 14.44 -7.09
C VAL A 115 13.83 15.67 -7.71
N GLY A 116 13.88 15.78 -9.04
CA GLY A 116 13.49 17.00 -9.73
C GLY A 116 14.30 18.22 -9.24
N GLU A 117 13.61 19.26 -8.78
CA GLU A 117 14.19 20.47 -8.17
C GLU A 117 14.53 20.29 -6.68
N TYR A 118 14.09 19.23 -6.05
CA TYR A 118 14.28 18.99 -4.61
C TYR A 118 15.53 18.20 -4.32
N ARG A 119 16.05 18.42 -3.10
CA ARG A 119 17.17 17.64 -2.56
C ARG A 119 16.73 16.93 -1.29
N ILE A 120 16.99 15.64 -1.22
CA ILE A 120 16.64 14.82 -0.05
C ILE A 120 17.94 14.34 0.60
N ALA A 121 18.25 14.87 1.78
CA ALA A 121 19.44 14.50 2.54
C ALA A 121 19.14 13.30 3.45
N VAL A 122 20.10 12.38 3.55
CA VAL A 122 20.10 11.33 4.58
C VAL A 122 20.66 11.93 5.86
N GLU A 123 19.80 12.23 6.84
CA GLU A 123 20.22 12.80 8.14
C GLU A 123 20.75 11.73 9.10
N ARG A 124 20.15 10.55 9.09
CA ARG A 124 20.55 9.46 10.00
C ARG A 124 20.36 8.08 9.36
N VAL A 125 21.32 7.22 9.64
CA VAL A 125 21.25 5.79 9.31
C VAL A 125 20.66 5.05 10.49
N MET A 126 19.60 4.26 10.26
CA MET A 126 18.92 3.43 11.25
C MET A 126 18.88 1.97 10.77
N ARG A 127 18.60 1.03 11.67
CA ARG A 127 18.49 -0.37 11.31
C ARG A 127 17.33 -0.57 10.31
N GLY A 128 17.67 -0.95 9.07
CA GLY A 128 16.70 -1.22 7.99
C GLY A 128 16.10 0.01 7.31
N LYS A 129 16.28 1.23 7.84
CA LYS A 129 15.70 2.47 7.29
C LYS A 129 16.62 3.67 7.47
N ARG A 130 16.21 4.82 6.96
CA ARG A 130 16.91 6.10 7.03
C ARG A 130 15.97 7.20 7.49
N LEU A 131 16.50 8.20 8.18
CA LEU A 131 15.83 9.48 8.36
C LEU A 131 16.27 10.40 7.22
N TYR A 132 15.30 10.93 6.52
CA TYR A 132 15.49 11.84 5.40
C TYR A 132 14.99 13.24 5.75
N ARG A 133 15.66 14.26 5.21
CA ARG A 133 15.20 15.64 5.19
C ARG A 133 15.06 16.12 3.77
N VAL A 134 13.92 16.71 3.45
CA VAL A 134 13.66 17.40 2.19
C VAL A 134 14.15 18.84 2.28
N HIS A 135 14.78 19.32 1.23
CA HIS A 135 15.17 20.71 1.03
C HIS A 135 14.52 21.25 -0.24
N GLY A 136 13.98 22.46 -0.16
CA GLY A 136 13.32 23.16 -1.27
C GLY A 136 11.80 22.99 -1.30
N ALA A 137 11.21 22.34 -0.30
CA ALA A 137 9.76 22.27 -0.09
C ALA A 137 9.44 22.63 1.36
N ASP A 138 8.25 23.18 1.58
CA ASP A 138 7.72 23.47 2.93
C ASP A 138 7.08 22.22 3.55
N ASP A 139 6.59 21.31 2.73
CA ASP A 139 5.99 20.03 3.14
C ASP A 139 6.44 18.88 2.25
N ILE A 140 6.77 17.75 2.88
CA ILE A 140 7.15 16.51 2.17
C ILE A 140 6.05 16.02 1.22
N VAL A 141 4.78 16.28 1.53
CA VAL A 141 3.64 15.87 0.73
C VAL A 141 3.75 16.46 -0.68
N GLU A 142 4.20 17.72 -0.82
CA GLU A 142 4.41 18.38 -2.11
C GLU A 142 5.35 17.57 -3.02
N VAL A 143 6.46 17.08 -2.45
CA VAL A 143 7.46 16.29 -3.20
C VAL A 143 6.89 14.95 -3.63
N PHE A 144 6.16 14.27 -2.71
CA PHE A 144 5.57 12.97 -3.00
C PHE A 144 4.40 13.06 -3.98
N GLU A 145 3.58 14.11 -3.93
CA GLU A 145 2.51 14.32 -4.92
C GLU A 145 3.06 14.60 -6.32
N LYS A 146 4.14 15.39 -6.41
CA LYS A 146 4.72 15.82 -7.68
C LYS A 146 5.59 14.75 -8.35
N TYR A 147 6.39 14.03 -7.59
CA TYR A 147 7.39 13.08 -8.09
C TYR A 147 7.21 11.64 -7.61
N GLY A 148 6.27 11.41 -6.72
CA GLY A 148 6.00 10.10 -6.19
C GLY A 148 5.24 9.20 -7.15
N GLU A 149 5.41 7.91 -6.96
CA GLU A 149 4.63 6.86 -7.62
C GLU A 149 3.88 6.06 -6.56
N ILE A 150 2.72 5.52 -6.92
CA ILE A 150 1.98 4.57 -6.07
C ILE A 150 2.84 3.32 -5.87
N PRO A 151 3.11 2.90 -4.64
CA PRO A 151 3.86 1.69 -4.36
C PRO A 151 2.97 0.46 -4.51
N LEU A 152 2.90 -0.09 -5.73
CA LEU A 152 2.18 -1.35 -5.95
C LEU A 152 2.80 -2.48 -5.12
N PRO A 153 1.99 -3.43 -4.62
CA PRO A 153 2.49 -4.61 -3.93
C PRO A 153 3.47 -5.42 -4.80
N PRO A 154 4.48 -6.07 -4.19
CA PRO A 154 5.56 -6.73 -4.94
C PRO A 154 5.12 -7.93 -5.78
N TYR A 155 3.92 -8.48 -5.53
CA TYR A 155 3.35 -9.55 -6.34
C TYR A 155 2.70 -9.04 -7.65
N ILE A 156 2.46 -7.73 -7.78
CA ILE A 156 2.07 -7.10 -9.04
C ILE A 156 3.35 -6.76 -9.81
N ARG A 157 3.62 -7.49 -10.89
CA ARG A 157 4.89 -7.45 -11.61
C ARG A 157 4.95 -6.40 -12.74
N ARG A 158 4.14 -5.37 -12.68
CA ARG A 158 4.14 -4.24 -13.62
C ARG A 158 4.46 -2.91 -12.92
N GLY A 159 4.79 -1.91 -13.71
CA GLY A 159 4.89 -0.53 -13.21
C GLY A 159 3.51 0.06 -12.89
N PRO A 160 3.45 1.08 -12.02
CA PRO A 160 2.20 1.80 -11.75
C PRO A 160 1.74 2.57 -12.99
N THR A 161 0.42 2.63 -13.19
CA THR A 161 -0.25 3.43 -14.22
C THR A 161 -1.00 4.59 -13.57
N LYS A 162 -1.50 5.54 -14.39
CA LYS A 162 -2.33 6.64 -13.88
C LYS A 162 -3.65 6.15 -13.28
N GLU A 163 -4.20 5.06 -13.81
CA GLU A 163 -5.42 4.46 -13.29
C GLU A 163 -5.20 3.89 -11.88
N ASP A 164 -3.98 3.40 -11.57
CA ASP A 164 -3.67 2.90 -10.22
C ASP A 164 -3.79 4.01 -9.16
N GLU A 165 -3.57 5.28 -9.52
CA GLU A 165 -3.75 6.40 -8.58
C GLU A 165 -5.19 6.50 -8.07
N MET A 166 -6.17 6.17 -8.91
CA MET A 166 -7.58 6.13 -8.54
C MET A 166 -7.99 4.80 -7.91
N HIS A 167 -7.53 3.70 -8.50
CA HIS A 167 -7.94 2.36 -8.06
C HIS A 167 -7.28 1.91 -6.75
N TYR A 168 -6.10 2.46 -6.41
CA TYR A 168 -5.38 2.13 -5.18
C TYR A 168 -5.76 3.03 -4.00
N GLN A 169 -6.92 3.73 -4.10
CA GLN A 169 -7.56 4.51 -3.03
C GLN A 169 -8.95 3.99 -2.74
N THR A 170 -9.33 3.98 -1.47
CA THR A 170 -10.73 3.76 -1.09
C THR A 170 -11.56 5.01 -1.34
N VAL A 171 -12.85 4.85 -1.64
CA VAL A 171 -13.77 5.99 -1.88
C VAL A 171 -13.98 6.85 -0.62
N TYR A 172 -13.61 6.36 0.55
CA TYR A 172 -13.73 7.04 1.83
C TYR A 172 -12.38 7.47 2.44
N ALA A 173 -11.28 7.42 1.67
CA ALA A 173 -9.97 7.86 2.12
C ALA A 173 -9.97 9.37 2.43
N ARG A 174 -9.50 9.75 3.63
CA ARG A 174 -9.51 11.15 4.11
C ARG A 174 -8.18 11.64 4.64
N LYS A 175 -7.47 10.79 5.41
CA LYS A 175 -6.26 11.18 6.15
C LYS A 175 -5.02 10.70 5.45
N ASP A 176 -4.13 11.61 5.08
CA ASP A 176 -2.84 11.25 4.49
C ASP A 176 -1.97 10.46 5.46
N GLY A 177 -1.20 9.51 4.93
CA GLY A 177 -0.17 8.86 5.74
C GLY A 177 -0.06 7.35 5.61
N SER A 178 -0.83 6.70 4.74
CA SER A 178 -0.64 5.28 4.44
C SER A 178 0.30 5.08 3.26
N VAL A 179 1.11 4.04 3.33
CA VAL A 179 1.95 3.56 2.22
C VAL A 179 1.36 2.35 1.50
N ALA A 180 0.27 1.79 2.03
CA ALA A 180 -0.42 0.65 1.45
C ALA A 180 -1.94 0.86 1.56
N ALA A 181 -2.65 0.54 0.48
CA ALA A 181 -4.10 0.60 0.48
C ALA A 181 -4.69 -0.51 1.38
N PRO A 182 -5.79 -0.23 2.09
CA PRO A 182 -6.58 -1.25 2.74
C PRO A 182 -7.32 -2.04 1.64
N THR A 183 -6.69 -3.09 1.11
CA THR A 183 -7.09 -3.77 -0.14
C THR A 183 -8.54 -4.26 -0.11
N ALA A 184 -9.03 -4.76 1.02
CA ALA A 184 -10.44 -5.13 1.16
C ALA A 184 -11.40 -3.93 1.00
N GLY A 185 -10.96 -2.73 1.38
CA GLY A 185 -11.72 -1.49 1.24
C GLY A 185 -11.81 -0.98 -0.20
N LEU A 186 -10.91 -1.40 -1.08
CA LEU A 186 -10.89 -0.96 -2.48
C LEU A 186 -12.13 -1.40 -3.27
N HIS A 187 -12.82 -2.43 -2.80
CA HIS A 187 -14.02 -2.97 -3.45
C HIS A 187 -15.29 -2.19 -3.15
N PHE A 188 -15.29 -1.31 -2.14
CA PHE A 188 -16.45 -0.48 -1.84
C PHE A 188 -16.62 0.64 -2.87
N THR A 189 -17.87 0.88 -3.25
CA THR A 189 -18.33 2.10 -3.92
C THR A 189 -19.08 2.98 -2.92
N GLU A 190 -19.33 4.25 -3.27
CA GLU A 190 -20.16 5.13 -2.42
C GLU A 190 -21.59 4.63 -2.34
N GLU A 191 -22.11 4.07 -3.45
CA GLU A 191 -23.46 3.48 -3.52
C GLU A 191 -23.58 2.30 -2.56
N LEU A 192 -22.59 1.40 -2.58
CA LEU A 192 -22.58 0.22 -1.70
C LEU A 192 -22.46 0.59 -0.22
N LEU A 193 -21.81 1.72 0.12
CA LEU A 193 -21.73 2.21 1.49
C LEU A 193 -23.03 2.86 1.97
N ARG A 194 -23.91 3.27 1.05
CA ARG A 194 -25.22 3.85 1.37
C ARG A 194 -26.33 2.80 1.46
N ALA A 195 -26.14 1.64 0.80
CA ALA A 195 -27.08 0.54 0.81
C ALA A 195 -27.11 -0.17 2.16
#